data_d366da269be479b810d4bca991aafe33
#
_entry.id   d366da269be479b810d4bca991aafe33
#
_cell.length_a   1.000
_cell.length_b   1.000
_cell.length_c   1.000
_cell.angle_alpha   90.00
_cell.angle_beta   90.00
_cell.angle_gamma   90.00
#
_symmetry.space_group_name_H-M   'P 1'
#
loop_
_entity.id
_entity.type
_entity.pdbx_description
1 polymer ?
#
loop_
_entity_poly.entity_id
_entity_poly.type
_entity_poly.pdbx_seq_one_letter_code
_entity_poly.pdbx_strand_id
1 'polypeptide(L)'
;MWDAALAKDKVDAWLSSSKANDIEVIISNNDGMALGALEATKAHGKKLPIFGVDALPEALQLIKKGELAGTVLNDGVNQGKAVVELSNNLANGKPATEGTKWELKDRVVRVPYVGVDKDNLSEFLK
;
A
#
# COMPACT_ATOMS: atom_id res chain seq x y z
N MET A 1 14.58 5.46 -1.39
CA MET A 1 14.88 4.22 -0.65
C MET A 1 13.63 3.81 0.12
N TRP A 2 13.16 2.60 -0.10
CA TRP A 2 11.95 2.04 0.50
C TRP A 2 12.35 1.21 1.73
N ASP A 3 12.74 1.89 2.83
CA ASP A 3 13.40 1.26 3.98
C ASP A 3 12.66 1.61 5.28
N ALA A 4 12.25 0.58 6.01
CA ALA A 4 11.49 0.72 7.26
C ALA A 4 12.31 1.38 8.37
N ALA A 5 13.61 1.06 8.48
CA ALA A 5 14.47 1.61 9.53
C ALA A 5 14.69 3.12 9.29
N LEU A 6 14.92 3.52 8.05
CA LEU A 6 15.04 4.95 7.71
C LEU A 6 13.74 5.71 7.94
N ALA A 7 12.59 5.09 7.69
CA ALA A 7 11.29 5.68 7.98
C ALA A 7 11.08 5.84 9.48
N LYS A 8 11.44 4.82 10.28
CA LYS A 8 11.42 4.88 11.74
C LYS A 8 12.29 6.02 12.27
N ASP A 9 13.55 6.09 11.85
CA ASP A 9 14.48 7.14 12.27
C ASP A 9 13.95 8.54 11.92
N LYS A 10 13.32 8.67 10.75
CA LYS A 10 12.74 9.94 10.32
C LYS A 10 11.56 10.36 11.19
N VAL A 11 10.64 9.43 11.47
CA VAL A 11 9.48 9.70 12.33
C VAL A 11 9.93 9.93 13.78
N ASP A 12 10.92 9.20 14.26
CA ASP A 12 11.52 9.41 15.58
C ASP A 12 12.07 10.83 15.72
N ALA A 13 12.82 11.30 14.72
CA ALA A 13 13.31 12.68 14.69
C ALA A 13 12.18 13.72 14.68
N TRP A 14 11.09 13.48 13.94
CA TRP A 14 9.94 14.39 13.95
C TRP A 14 9.24 14.42 15.29
N LEU A 15 9.05 13.26 15.92
CA LEU A 15 8.40 13.14 17.22
C LEU A 15 9.25 13.63 18.39
N SER A 16 10.58 13.75 18.18
CA SER A 16 11.51 14.37 19.13
C SER A 16 11.63 15.89 18.95
N SER A 17 11.04 16.46 17.91
CA SER A 17 11.12 17.89 17.61
C SER A 17 10.05 18.71 18.33
N SER A 18 10.20 20.04 18.32
CA SER A 18 9.18 20.98 18.85
C SER A 18 7.84 20.88 18.11
N LYS A 19 7.81 20.32 16.90
CA LYS A 19 6.58 20.14 16.08
C LYS A 19 5.89 18.80 16.33
N ALA A 20 6.34 18.00 17.29
CA ALA A 20 5.79 16.67 17.56
C ALA A 20 4.27 16.67 17.82
N ASN A 21 3.74 17.78 18.39
CA ASN A 21 2.31 17.89 18.69
C ASN A 21 1.47 18.41 17.51
N ASP A 22 2.11 18.87 16.45
CA ASP A 22 1.43 19.35 15.24
C ASP A 22 1.19 18.20 14.24
N ILE A 23 1.76 16.99 14.51
CA ILE A 23 1.61 15.83 13.66
C ILE A 23 0.32 15.09 14.04
N GLU A 24 -0.63 15.08 13.14
CA GLU A 24 -1.95 14.44 13.33
C GLU A 24 -2.13 13.14 12.56
N VAL A 25 -1.35 12.94 11.50
CA VAL A 25 -1.42 11.75 10.62
C VAL A 25 -0.06 11.48 9.98
N ILE A 26 0.20 10.21 9.69
CA ILE A 26 1.35 9.79 8.89
C ILE A 26 0.86 9.07 7.65
N ILE A 27 1.26 9.54 6.48
CA ILE A 27 1.00 8.90 5.19
C ILE A 27 2.34 8.39 4.66
N SER A 28 2.46 7.08 4.53
CA SER A 28 3.66 6.41 4.04
C SER A 28 3.45 5.94 2.59
N ASN A 29 4.51 6.00 1.79
CA ASN A 29 4.46 5.59 0.39
C ASN A 29 4.43 4.06 0.20
N ASN A 30 4.72 3.29 1.25
CA ASN A 30 4.50 1.84 1.28
C ASN A 30 4.27 1.33 2.71
N ASP A 31 3.80 0.08 2.84
CA ASP A 31 3.51 -0.55 4.12
C ASP A 31 4.77 -0.80 4.95
N GLY A 32 5.88 -1.21 4.33
CA GLY A 32 7.13 -1.43 5.07
C GLY A 32 7.59 -0.18 5.83
N MET A 33 7.52 0.99 5.19
CA MET A 33 7.84 2.26 5.84
C MET A 33 6.75 2.67 6.86
N ALA A 34 5.48 2.33 6.62
CA ALA A 34 4.40 2.55 7.60
C ALA A 34 4.63 1.75 8.88
N LEU A 35 5.16 0.53 8.78
CA LEU A 35 5.56 -0.29 9.94
C LEU A 35 6.68 0.38 10.74
N GLY A 36 7.71 0.89 10.07
CA GLY A 36 8.76 1.66 10.73
C GLY A 36 8.22 2.91 11.44
N ALA A 37 7.32 3.64 10.80
CA ALA A 37 6.63 4.78 11.41
C ALA A 37 5.80 4.38 12.64
N LEU A 38 5.12 3.24 12.58
CA LEU A 38 4.35 2.69 13.71
C LEU A 38 5.26 2.36 14.90
N GLU A 39 6.42 1.77 14.67
CA GLU A 39 7.38 1.51 15.75
C GLU A 39 7.83 2.80 16.43
N ALA A 40 8.17 3.84 15.66
CA ALA A 40 8.57 5.12 16.22
C ALA A 40 7.43 5.77 17.04
N THR A 41 6.20 5.78 16.51
CA THR A 41 5.04 6.35 17.25
C THR A 41 4.78 5.62 18.55
N LYS A 42 4.90 4.29 18.57
CA LYS A 42 4.79 3.47 19.79
C LYS A 42 5.88 3.80 20.80
N ALA A 43 7.14 3.93 20.35
CA ALA A 43 8.26 4.28 21.22
C ALA A 43 8.07 5.64 21.91
N HIS A 44 7.42 6.59 21.24
CA HIS A 44 7.06 7.90 21.80
C HIS A 44 5.73 7.92 22.56
N GLY A 45 5.07 6.77 22.74
CA GLY A 45 3.76 6.68 23.40
C GLY A 45 2.64 7.43 22.68
N LYS A 46 2.82 7.72 21.38
CA LYS A 46 1.83 8.42 20.57
C LYS A 46 0.98 7.44 19.77
N LYS A 47 -0.30 7.75 19.62
CA LYS A 47 -1.23 7.02 18.78
C LYS A 47 -1.68 7.94 17.65
N LEU A 48 -1.10 7.77 16.47
CA LEU A 48 -1.42 8.53 15.26
C LEU A 48 -2.05 7.61 14.20
N PRO A 49 -3.02 8.08 13.41
CA PRO A 49 -3.45 7.38 12.22
C PRO A 49 -2.27 7.25 11.24
N ILE A 50 -1.97 6.01 10.82
CA ILE A 50 -0.88 5.72 9.88
C ILE A 50 -1.46 4.97 8.71
N PHE A 51 -1.19 5.43 7.49
CA PHE A 51 -1.60 4.80 6.24
C PHE A 51 -0.38 4.37 5.44
N GLY A 52 -0.50 3.21 4.78
CA GLY A 52 0.51 2.66 3.89
C GLY A 52 0.01 2.45 2.46
N VAL A 53 0.79 1.75 1.68
CA VAL A 53 0.48 1.26 0.33
C VAL A 53 1.10 -0.12 0.18
N ASP A 54 0.45 -1.00 -0.54
CA ASP A 54 0.74 -2.35 -1.02
C ASP A 54 -0.22 -3.41 -0.49
N ALA A 55 -0.90 -3.18 0.63
CA ALA A 55 -1.76 -4.14 1.33
C ALA A 55 -1.00 -5.44 1.68
N LEU A 56 0.19 -5.29 2.25
CA LEU A 56 0.97 -6.44 2.73
C LEU A 56 0.20 -7.20 3.82
N PRO A 57 0.33 -8.53 3.89
CA PRO A 57 -0.37 -9.34 4.91
C PRO A 57 -0.17 -8.83 6.34
N GLU A 58 1.02 -8.36 6.67
CA GLU A 58 1.33 -7.80 8.00
C GLU A 58 0.57 -6.50 8.24
N ALA A 59 0.51 -5.59 7.25
CA ALA A 59 -0.25 -4.34 7.36
C ALA A 59 -1.75 -4.62 7.56
N LEU A 60 -2.32 -5.60 6.83
CA LEU A 60 -3.71 -6.01 6.99
C LEU A 60 -3.98 -6.51 8.42
N GLN A 61 -3.07 -7.29 9.01
CA GLN A 61 -3.22 -7.74 10.40
C GLN A 61 -3.14 -6.58 11.40
N LEU A 62 -2.33 -5.56 11.13
CA LEU A 62 -2.23 -4.37 11.97
C LEU A 62 -3.46 -3.46 11.85
N ILE A 63 -4.07 -3.37 10.66
CA ILE A 63 -5.37 -2.72 10.48
C ILE A 63 -6.45 -3.45 11.28
N LYS A 64 -6.46 -4.79 11.24
CA LYS A 64 -7.37 -5.62 12.05
C LYS A 64 -7.23 -5.34 13.55
N LYS A 65 -6.02 -5.11 14.02
CA LYS A 65 -5.73 -4.78 15.44
C LYS A 65 -5.99 -3.31 15.78
N GLY A 66 -6.30 -2.46 14.79
CA GLY A 66 -6.45 -1.03 14.98
C GLY A 66 -5.14 -0.27 15.24
N GLU A 67 -4.02 -0.86 14.83
CA GLU A 67 -2.68 -0.28 14.96
C GLU A 67 -2.28 0.54 13.74
N LEU A 68 -2.73 0.15 12.55
CA LEU A 68 -2.71 0.97 11.33
C LEU A 68 -4.14 1.41 10.98
N ALA A 69 -4.26 2.59 10.40
CA ALA A 69 -5.55 3.13 9.99
C ALA A 69 -6.02 2.58 8.64
N GLY A 70 -5.08 2.28 7.74
CA GLY A 70 -5.40 1.73 6.42
C GLY A 70 -4.16 1.56 5.55
N THR A 71 -4.39 0.98 4.39
CA THR A 71 -3.42 0.83 3.31
C THR A 71 -4.12 0.96 1.96
N VAL A 72 -3.37 0.93 0.88
CA VAL A 72 -3.91 0.90 -0.48
C VAL A 72 -3.39 -0.35 -1.18
N LEU A 73 -4.28 -1.21 -1.65
CA LEU A 73 -3.88 -2.37 -2.45
C LEU A 73 -3.25 -1.91 -3.76
N ASN A 74 -2.00 -2.28 -3.96
CA ASN A 74 -1.30 -2.28 -5.24
C ASN A 74 -1.35 -3.70 -5.80
N ASP A 75 -2.36 -3.97 -6.65
CA ASP A 75 -2.73 -5.35 -7.03
C ASP A 75 -1.74 -5.99 -8.01
N GLY A 76 -0.61 -6.44 -7.48
CA GLY A 76 0.43 -7.13 -8.26
C GLY A 76 -0.07 -8.41 -8.94
N VAL A 77 -1.08 -9.10 -8.39
CA VAL A 77 -1.65 -10.31 -8.98
C VAL A 77 -2.37 -9.97 -10.28
N ASN A 78 -3.25 -8.97 -10.27
CA ASN A 78 -3.95 -8.53 -11.48
C ASN A 78 -3.01 -7.85 -12.47
N GLN A 79 -2.00 -7.12 -11.99
CA GLN A 79 -0.93 -6.58 -12.87
C GLN A 79 -0.20 -7.71 -13.60
N GLY A 80 0.23 -8.75 -12.88
CA GLY A 80 0.88 -9.92 -13.48
C GLY A 80 -0.01 -10.66 -14.47
N LYS A 81 -1.29 -10.86 -14.14
CA LYS A 81 -2.27 -11.45 -15.07
C LYS A 81 -2.41 -10.65 -16.35
N ALA A 82 -2.58 -9.31 -16.22
CA ALA A 82 -2.67 -8.43 -17.38
C ALA A 82 -1.45 -8.56 -18.28
N VAL A 83 -0.24 -8.51 -17.72
CA VAL A 83 1.01 -8.63 -18.48
C VAL A 83 1.04 -9.97 -19.26
N VAL A 84 0.75 -11.08 -18.60
CA VAL A 84 0.81 -12.40 -19.25
C VAL A 84 -0.24 -12.53 -20.35
N GLU A 85 -1.49 -12.15 -20.08
CA GLU A 85 -2.59 -12.28 -21.05
C GLU A 85 -2.36 -11.39 -22.28
N LEU A 86 -1.98 -10.13 -22.08
CA LEU A 86 -1.71 -9.22 -23.20
C LEU A 86 -0.49 -9.64 -24.02
N SER A 87 0.58 -10.07 -23.36
CA SER A 87 1.79 -10.53 -24.04
C SER A 87 1.52 -11.79 -24.86
N ASN A 88 0.74 -12.73 -24.34
CA ASN A 88 0.35 -13.94 -25.08
C ASN A 88 -0.48 -13.58 -26.32
N ASN A 89 -1.44 -12.68 -26.23
CA ASN A 89 -2.23 -12.24 -27.38
C ASN A 89 -1.32 -11.61 -28.44
N LEU A 90 -0.46 -10.68 -28.05
CA LEU A 90 0.46 -10.01 -28.98
C LEU A 90 1.42 -11.01 -29.65
N ALA A 91 1.97 -11.97 -28.90
CA ALA A 91 2.87 -13.00 -29.43
C ALA A 91 2.17 -13.91 -30.48
N ASN A 92 0.84 -14.05 -30.39
CA ASN A 92 0.02 -14.81 -31.35
C ASN A 92 -0.62 -13.94 -32.44
N GLY A 93 -0.18 -12.69 -32.59
CA GLY A 93 -0.68 -11.77 -33.62
C GLY A 93 -2.12 -11.29 -33.40
N LYS A 94 -2.63 -11.43 -32.17
CA LYS A 94 -4.00 -11.00 -31.80
C LYS A 94 -4.01 -9.57 -31.23
N PRO A 95 -5.18 -8.91 -31.25
CA PRO A 95 -5.36 -7.68 -30.46
C PRO A 95 -5.02 -7.90 -28.99
N ALA A 96 -4.27 -6.99 -28.37
CA ALA A 96 -3.71 -7.17 -27.04
C ALA A 96 -4.74 -7.60 -25.98
N THR A 97 -5.94 -7.04 -26.01
CA THR A 97 -7.00 -7.28 -25.01
C THR A 97 -8.06 -8.30 -25.45
N GLU A 98 -7.87 -8.98 -26.60
CA GLU A 98 -8.85 -9.95 -27.10
C GLU A 98 -9.13 -11.07 -26.09
N GLY A 99 -10.40 -11.26 -25.74
CA GLY A 99 -10.82 -12.30 -24.78
C GLY A 99 -10.40 -12.07 -23.34
N THR A 100 -9.89 -10.89 -22.98
CA THR A 100 -9.51 -10.53 -21.62
C THR A 100 -10.52 -9.54 -21.02
N LYS A 101 -10.41 -9.31 -19.71
CA LYS A 101 -11.18 -8.28 -19.00
C LYS A 101 -10.53 -6.88 -19.04
N TRP A 102 -9.35 -6.75 -19.64
CA TRP A 102 -8.54 -5.55 -19.57
C TRP A 102 -8.94 -4.54 -20.65
N GLU A 103 -8.93 -3.27 -20.28
CA GLU A 103 -9.12 -2.17 -21.20
C GLU A 103 -7.78 -1.52 -21.52
N LEU A 104 -7.47 -1.39 -22.81
CA LEU A 104 -6.29 -0.70 -23.31
C LEU A 104 -6.68 0.69 -23.77
N LYS A 105 -6.26 1.72 -23.03
CA LYS A 105 -6.46 3.12 -23.40
C LYS A 105 -5.11 3.79 -23.53
N ASP A 106 -4.85 4.44 -24.66
CA ASP A 106 -3.59 5.13 -24.95
C ASP A 106 -2.34 4.23 -24.72
N ARG A 107 -2.44 2.94 -25.10
CA ARG A 107 -1.43 1.90 -24.90
C ARG A 107 -1.13 1.58 -23.43
N VAL A 108 -2.00 1.94 -22.51
CA VAL A 108 -1.88 1.68 -21.09
C VAL A 108 -3.08 0.86 -20.60
N VAL A 109 -2.79 -0.21 -19.88
CA VAL A 109 -3.77 -0.92 -19.04
C VAL A 109 -3.61 -0.44 -17.62
N ARG A 110 -4.69 -0.02 -16.98
CA ARG A 110 -4.71 0.42 -15.59
C ARG A 110 -5.35 -0.65 -14.73
N VAL A 111 -4.61 -1.14 -13.74
CA VAL A 111 -5.15 -1.95 -12.65
C VAL A 111 -5.49 -0.98 -11.51
N PRO A 112 -6.74 -0.90 -11.08
CA PRO A 112 -7.14 0.07 -10.06
C PRO A 112 -6.43 -0.18 -8.72
N TYR A 113 -6.06 0.90 -8.05
CA TYR A 113 -5.72 0.86 -6.63
C TYR A 113 -7.00 0.82 -5.80
N VAL A 114 -6.99 0.09 -4.69
CA VAL A 114 -8.15 -0.04 -3.79
C VAL A 114 -7.73 0.34 -2.37
N GLY A 115 -8.41 1.34 -1.79
CA GLY A 115 -8.23 1.67 -0.38
C GLY A 115 -8.72 0.53 0.51
N VAL A 116 -7.92 0.18 1.51
CA VAL A 116 -8.24 -0.88 2.48
C VAL A 116 -8.15 -0.32 3.89
N ASP A 117 -9.26 -0.37 4.59
CA ASP A 117 -9.38 0.01 5.99
C ASP A 117 -10.21 -1.03 6.77
N LYS A 118 -10.54 -0.75 8.02
CA LYS A 118 -11.31 -1.66 8.87
C LYS A 118 -12.69 -2.05 8.29
N ASP A 119 -13.28 -1.21 7.43
CA ASP A 119 -14.65 -1.39 6.97
C ASP A 119 -14.75 -2.41 5.83
N ASN A 120 -13.71 -2.51 4.99
CA ASN A 120 -13.62 -3.47 3.88
C ASN A 120 -12.52 -4.53 4.05
N LEU A 121 -11.79 -4.52 5.15
CA LEU A 121 -10.65 -5.40 5.41
C LEU A 121 -10.95 -6.89 5.22
N SER A 122 -12.18 -7.32 5.53
CA SER A 122 -12.60 -8.72 5.42
C SER A 122 -12.48 -9.29 3.99
N GLU A 123 -12.52 -8.44 2.97
CA GLU A 123 -12.39 -8.83 1.56
C GLU A 123 -10.94 -9.19 1.19
N PHE A 124 -9.97 -8.73 1.98
CA PHE A 124 -8.52 -8.84 1.72
C PHE A 124 -7.81 -9.80 2.68
N LEU A 125 -8.45 -10.19 3.77
CA LEU A 125 -7.93 -11.21 4.68
C LEU A 125 -8.23 -12.61 4.12
N LYS A 126 -7.17 -13.33 3.76
CA LYS A 126 -7.24 -14.75 3.39
C LYS A 126 -6.83 -15.62 4.54
#